data_769338bc2d38f3b5d18cf7fef2d1c3f3
#
_entry.id   769338bc2d38f3b5d18cf7fef2d1c3f3
#
_cell.length_a   1.000
_cell.length_b   1.000
_cell.length_c   1.000
_cell.angle_alpha   90.00
_cell.angle_beta   90.00
_cell.angle_gamma   90.00
#
_symmetry.space_group_name_H-M   'P 1'
#
loop_
_entity.id
_entity.type
_entity.pdbx_description
1 polymer ?
#
loop_
_entity_poly.entity_id
_entity_poly.type
_entity_poly.pdbx_seq_one_letter_code
_entity_poly.pdbx_strand_id
1 'polypeptide(L)'
;MVTNELLAEFKNRMRIFHNAEDDNLRVILAGSLSAINDMVGSNDINDLSVKELVLERSRYVYNDSLEYFADNFKDEIARVSLRLTLGGASDKS
;
A
#
# COMPACT_ATOMS: atom_id res chain seq x y z
N MET A 1 -1.69 -1.23 -10.55
CA MET A 1 -2.11 -0.01 -11.26
C MET A 1 -2.90 0.90 -10.36
N VAL A 2 -2.67 2.20 -10.48
CA VAL A 2 -3.40 3.17 -9.66
C VAL A 2 -4.75 3.46 -10.30
N THR A 3 -5.82 3.09 -9.62
CA THR A 3 -7.17 3.38 -10.08
C THR A 3 -7.64 4.72 -9.53
N ASN A 4 -8.69 5.27 -10.12
CA ASN A 4 -9.30 6.50 -9.60
C ASN A 4 -9.85 6.28 -8.20
N GLU A 5 -10.37 5.09 -7.92
CA GLU A 5 -10.88 4.75 -6.59
C GLU A 5 -9.77 4.75 -5.55
N LEU A 6 -8.61 4.18 -5.88
CA LEU A 6 -7.50 4.16 -4.95
C LEU A 6 -6.98 5.58 -4.68
N LEU A 7 -6.89 6.39 -5.74
CA LEU A 7 -6.49 7.79 -5.58
C LEU A 7 -7.47 8.54 -4.68
N ALA A 8 -8.77 8.36 -4.91
CA ALA A 8 -9.79 9.03 -4.11
C ALA A 8 -9.72 8.60 -2.65
N GLU A 9 -9.50 7.32 -2.41
CA GLU A 9 -9.39 6.80 -1.06
C GLU A 9 -8.17 7.37 -0.33
N PHE A 10 -7.04 7.46 -1.04
CA PHE A 10 -5.84 8.05 -0.46
C PHE A 10 -6.05 9.53 -0.16
N LYS A 11 -6.67 10.27 -1.09
CA LYS A 11 -6.95 11.70 -0.89
C LYS A 11 -7.86 11.90 0.33
N ASN A 12 -8.87 11.06 0.48
CA ASN A 12 -9.74 11.12 1.65
C ASN A 12 -8.97 10.88 2.95
N ARG A 13 -8.11 9.87 2.95
CA ARG A 13 -7.29 9.55 4.13
C ARG A 13 -6.39 10.72 4.51
N MET A 14 -5.83 11.39 3.51
CA MET A 14 -4.90 12.50 3.72
C MET A 14 -5.60 13.85 3.84
N ARG A 15 -6.93 13.89 3.65
CA ARG A 15 -7.74 15.12 3.67
C ARG A 15 -7.29 16.11 2.61
N ILE A 16 -7.02 15.60 1.42
CA ILE A 16 -6.64 16.42 0.27
C ILE A 16 -7.86 16.56 -0.62
N PHE A 17 -8.40 17.78 -0.70
CA PHE A 17 -9.69 18.01 -1.38
C PHE A 17 -9.56 18.81 -2.66
N HIS A 18 -8.33 19.04 -3.12
CA HIS A 18 -8.09 19.70 -4.41
C HIS A 18 -7.40 18.70 -5.34
N ASN A 19 -7.28 19.09 -6.61
CA ASN A 19 -6.70 18.19 -7.62
C ASN A 19 -5.28 18.60 -8.05
N ALA A 20 -4.70 19.58 -7.38
CA ALA A 20 -3.41 20.12 -7.80
C ALA A 20 -2.27 19.12 -7.70
N GLU A 21 -2.39 18.12 -6.81
CA GLU A 21 -1.33 17.15 -6.58
C GLU A 21 -1.66 15.77 -7.13
N ASP A 22 -2.73 15.62 -7.90
CA ASP A 22 -3.19 14.29 -8.31
C ASP A 22 -2.10 13.49 -9.04
N ASP A 23 -1.35 14.12 -9.93
CA ASP A 23 -0.29 13.42 -10.65
C ASP A 23 0.81 12.93 -9.70
N ASN A 24 1.20 13.77 -8.75
CA ASN A 24 2.20 13.38 -7.76
C ASN A 24 1.68 12.25 -6.86
N LEU A 25 0.41 12.33 -6.46
CA LEU A 25 -0.17 11.29 -5.62
C LEU A 25 -0.25 9.96 -6.35
N ARG A 26 -0.52 9.98 -7.67
CA ARG A 26 -0.52 8.76 -8.46
C ARG A 26 0.88 8.13 -8.53
N VAL A 27 1.92 8.95 -8.65
CA VAL A 27 3.29 8.43 -8.64
C VAL A 27 3.61 7.78 -7.30
N ILE A 28 3.23 8.42 -6.21
CA ILE A 28 3.45 7.88 -4.87
C ILE A 28 2.73 6.54 -4.70
N LEU A 29 1.48 6.47 -5.12
CA LEU A 29 0.70 5.24 -5.02
C LEU A 29 1.28 4.12 -5.89
N ALA A 30 1.71 4.45 -7.11
CA ALA A 30 2.33 3.47 -8.00
C ALA A 30 3.60 2.89 -7.37
N GLY A 31 4.42 3.76 -6.78
CA GLY A 31 5.63 3.31 -6.08
C GLY A 31 5.30 2.41 -4.90
N SER A 32 4.26 2.75 -4.16
CA SER A 32 3.85 1.92 -3.02
C SER A 32 3.29 0.57 -3.46
N LEU A 33 2.52 0.53 -4.55
CA LEU A 33 2.03 -0.75 -5.10
C LEU A 33 3.20 -1.66 -5.43
N SER A 34 4.22 -1.12 -6.08
CA SER A 34 5.40 -1.89 -6.45
C SER A 34 6.17 -2.36 -5.21
N ALA A 35 6.40 -1.45 -4.25
CA ALA A 35 7.17 -1.78 -3.06
C ALA A 35 6.46 -2.81 -2.19
N ILE A 36 5.15 -2.68 -2.01
CA ILE A 36 4.39 -3.64 -1.20
C ILE A 36 4.37 -5.00 -1.89
N ASN A 37 4.26 -5.02 -3.23
CA ASN A 37 4.36 -6.28 -3.96
C ASN A 37 5.69 -6.99 -3.68
N ASP A 38 6.77 -6.24 -3.62
CA ASP A 38 8.08 -6.82 -3.31
C ASP A 38 8.14 -7.33 -1.87
N MET A 39 7.49 -6.65 -0.95
CA MET A 39 7.54 -6.99 0.47
C MET A 39 6.68 -8.19 0.85
N VAL A 40 5.48 -8.28 0.28
CA VAL A 40 4.50 -9.29 0.72
C VAL A 40 4.10 -10.25 -0.39
N GLY A 41 4.52 -10.01 -1.63
CA GLY A 41 4.21 -10.89 -2.74
C GLY A 41 2.88 -10.60 -3.41
N SER A 42 2.28 -9.44 -3.15
CA SER A 42 1.04 -9.05 -3.80
C SER A 42 0.84 -7.54 -3.74
N ASN A 43 0.20 -6.98 -4.77
CA ASN A 43 -0.27 -5.61 -4.76
C ASN A 43 -1.77 -5.55 -5.08
N ASP A 44 -2.49 -6.62 -4.77
CA ASP A 44 -3.92 -6.70 -5.01
C ASP A 44 -4.68 -5.90 -3.94
N ILE A 45 -5.18 -4.73 -4.32
CA ILE A 45 -5.85 -3.84 -3.38
C ILE A 45 -7.26 -4.32 -3.00
N ASN A 46 -7.74 -5.39 -3.60
CA ASN A 46 -8.95 -6.06 -3.11
C ASN A 46 -8.69 -6.81 -1.81
N ASP A 47 -7.44 -7.14 -1.54
CA ASP A 47 -7.04 -7.64 -0.22
C ASP A 47 -6.87 -6.43 0.70
N LEU A 48 -7.70 -6.35 1.73
CA LEU A 48 -7.74 -5.17 2.60
C LEU A 48 -6.42 -4.93 3.32
N SER A 49 -5.72 -6.00 3.71
CA SER A 49 -4.43 -5.85 4.38
C SER A 49 -3.37 -5.28 3.43
N VAL A 50 -3.37 -5.75 2.18
CA VAL A 50 -2.46 -5.22 1.16
C VAL A 50 -2.79 -3.77 0.87
N LYS A 51 -4.07 -3.45 0.68
CA LYS A 51 -4.48 -2.07 0.42
C LYS A 51 -4.06 -1.15 1.56
N GLU A 52 -4.24 -1.59 2.80
CA GLU A 52 -3.86 -0.78 3.95
C GLU A 52 -2.36 -0.48 3.95
N LEU A 53 -1.53 -1.46 3.64
CA LEU A 53 -0.09 -1.24 3.56
C LEU A 53 0.26 -0.26 2.44
N VAL A 54 -0.39 -0.36 1.29
CA VAL A 54 -0.15 0.56 0.18
C VAL A 54 -0.49 1.99 0.57
N LEU A 55 -1.65 2.18 1.19
CA LEU A 55 -2.09 3.51 1.59
C LEU A 55 -1.20 4.10 2.69
N GLU A 56 -0.80 3.28 3.67
CA GLU A 56 0.05 3.77 4.75
C GLU A 56 1.46 4.08 4.26
N ARG A 57 2.03 3.24 3.40
CA ARG A 57 3.34 3.56 2.84
C ARG A 57 3.28 4.87 2.05
N SER A 58 2.20 5.07 1.30
CA SER A 58 2.03 6.29 0.52
C SER A 58 1.92 7.52 1.44
N ARG A 59 1.25 7.36 2.58
CA ARG A 59 1.17 8.44 3.57
C ARG A 59 2.55 8.79 4.11
N TYR A 60 3.36 7.78 4.39
CA TYR A 60 4.73 8.01 4.86
C TYR A 60 5.57 8.71 3.79
N VAL A 61 5.42 8.31 2.51
CA VAL A 61 6.13 8.99 1.42
C VAL A 61 5.69 10.44 1.32
N TYR A 62 4.40 10.70 1.37
CA TYR A 62 3.86 12.04 1.26
C TYR A 62 4.36 12.95 2.38
N ASN A 63 4.49 12.39 3.58
CA ASN A 63 4.92 13.15 4.77
C ASN A 63 6.44 13.15 4.94
N ASP A 64 7.18 12.66 3.94
CA ASP A 64 8.64 12.63 3.98
C ASP A 64 9.18 11.86 5.18
N SER A 65 8.54 10.75 5.52
CA SER A 65 8.91 9.93 6.67
C SER A 65 9.03 8.45 6.30
N LEU A 66 9.32 8.16 5.03
CA LEU A 66 9.36 6.78 4.53
C LEU A 66 10.38 5.92 5.29
N GLU A 67 11.43 6.52 5.82
CA GLU A 67 12.47 5.78 6.54
C GLU A 67 11.92 5.09 7.79
N TYR A 68 10.77 5.51 8.31
CA TYR A 68 10.17 4.89 9.49
C TYR A 68 9.13 3.84 9.16
N PHE A 69 8.77 3.68 7.87
CA PHE A 69 7.66 2.80 7.50
C PHE A 69 7.97 1.34 7.82
N ALA A 70 9.14 0.85 7.40
CA ALA A 70 9.48 -0.56 7.55
C ALA A 70 9.50 -0.96 9.04
N ASP A 71 10.09 -0.12 9.88
CA ASP A 71 10.14 -0.42 11.32
C ASP A 71 8.76 -0.38 11.96
N ASN A 72 7.96 0.62 11.62
CA ASN A 72 6.63 0.77 12.23
C ASN A 72 5.65 -0.30 11.77
N PHE A 73 5.84 -0.86 10.58
CA PHE A 73 4.93 -1.85 10.01
C PHE A 73 5.58 -3.23 9.87
N LYS A 74 6.70 -3.45 10.56
CA LYS A 74 7.46 -4.70 10.44
C LYS A 74 6.61 -5.93 10.71
N ASP A 75 5.87 -5.92 11.80
CA ASP A 75 5.05 -7.07 12.18
C ASP A 75 3.89 -7.27 11.21
N GLU A 76 3.28 -6.18 10.77
CA GLU A 76 2.19 -6.24 9.81
C GLU A 76 2.66 -6.80 8.47
N ILE A 77 3.80 -6.32 7.99
CA ILE A 77 4.38 -6.79 6.72
C ILE A 77 4.69 -8.28 6.81
N ALA A 78 5.30 -8.71 7.92
CA ALA A 78 5.64 -10.11 8.11
C ALA A 78 4.38 -10.98 8.15
N ARG A 79 3.33 -10.53 8.86
CA ARG A 79 2.09 -11.26 8.98
C ARG A 79 1.39 -11.41 7.63
N VAL A 80 1.31 -10.33 6.86
CA VAL A 80 0.66 -10.36 5.55
C VAL A 80 1.45 -11.23 4.58
N SER A 81 2.77 -11.09 4.57
CA SER A 81 3.63 -11.90 3.71
C SER A 81 3.45 -13.39 4.01
N LEU A 82 3.45 -13.76 5.29
CA LEU A 82 3.28 -15.14 5.70
C LEU A 82 1.90 -15.67 5.32
N ARG A 83 0.85 -14.88 5.57
CA ARG A 83 -0.52 -15.30 5.23
C ARG A 83 -0.65 -15.55 3.72
N LEU A 84 -0.10 -14.68 2.90
CA LEU A 84 -0.20 -14.84 1.45
C LEU A 84 0.55 -16.07 0.97
N THR A 85 1.72 -16.33 1.56
CA THR A 85 2.50 -17.52 1.21
C THR A 85 1.77 -18.79 1.61
N LEU A 86 1.28 -18.86 2.86
CA LEU A 86 0.58 -20.04 3.36
C LEU A 86 -0.79 -20.20 2.72
N GLY A 87 -1.49 -19.09 2.49
CA GLY A 87 -2.78 -19.14 1.81
C GLY A 87 -2.69 -19.74 0.44
N GLY A 88 -1.66 -19.34 -0.32
CA GLY A 88 -1.42 -19.93 -1.64
C GLY A 88 -1.14 -21.40 -1.57
N ALA A 89 -0.38 -21.85 -0.56
CA ALA A 89 -0.12 -23.27 -0.37
C ALA A 89 -1.37 -24.02 0.08
N SER A 90 -2.15 -23.39 0.96
CA SER A 90 -3.38 -24.01 1.50
C SER A 90 -4.43 -24.21 0.42
N ASP A 91 -4.53 -23.29 -0.51
CA ASP A 91 -5.54 -23.35 -1.56
C ASP A 91 -5.34 -24.56 -2.48
N LYS A 92 -4.18 -25.15 -2.44
CA LYS A 92 -3.85 -26.30 -3.29
C LYS A 92 -4.08 -27.63 -2.61
N SER A 93 -4.39 -27.60 -1.35
CA SER A 93 -4.59 -28.84 -0.59
C SER A 93 -6.05 -29.31 -0.56
#